data_c75876101f1029f7861ca4a6ddec597a
#
_entry.id   c75876101f1029f7861ca4a6ddec597a
#
_cell.length_a   1.000
_cell.length_b   1.000
_cell.length_c   1.000
_cell.angle_alpha   90.00
_cell.angle_beta   90.00
_cell.angle_gamma   90.00
#
_symmetry.space_group_name_H-M   'P 1'
#
loop_
_entity.id
_entity.type
_entity.pdbx_description
1 polymer ?
#
loop_
_entity_poly.entity_id
_entity_poly.type
_entity_poly.pdbx_seq_one_letter_code
_entity_poly.pdbx_strand_id
1 'polypeptide(L)'
;MKTLRCLPLILCLTATAAPAADDEVAGVGVQLRAEGQNIVVNRILPDTPAAIQKDIHVGDRIIAVAQDQEPALQVTNIAQTARSIRGPKGTTVRLTIIPAGEDDSHARVVSFVRGELKYLWGDGILLATGTKAPDIEMVEVANKMPERLSNYTGKIVVLEFWATWCGPCQPRMAELQGYADKYPNWKSNVVTIAASIDESTEIAAKHLKAKGWDQTHNVLVEIRALRAYHVEGIPTVYVIGRQGKILAVNPRDLPQVVNNELEEKRTTDAR
;
A
#
# COMPACT_ATOMS: atom_id res chain seq x y z
N MET A 1 55.36 -35.38 -46.03
CA MET A 1 55.23 -34.78 -44.69
C MET A 1 54.25 -33.64 -44.82
N LYS A 2 53.00 -33.86 -44.37
CA LYS A 2 51.93 -32.86 -44.42
C LYS A 2 51.73 -32.33 -43.00
N THR A 3 52.05 -31.06 -42.77
CA THR A 3 51.86 -30.37 -41.51
C THR A 3 50.38 -29.93 -41.36
N LEU A 4 49.73 -30.51 -40.40
CA LEU A 4 48.35 -30.15 -40.01
C LEU A 4 48.39 -28.90 -39.08
N ARG A 5 47.85 -27.80 -39.58
CA ARG A 5 47.68 -26.55 -38.76
C ARG A 5 46.37 -26.68 -37.96
N CYS A 6 46.48 -26.80 -36.63
CA CYS A 6 45.37 -26.61 -35.72
C CYS A 6 45.00 -25.14 -35.63
N LEU A 7 43.76 -24.80 -35.99
CA LEU A 7 43.16 -23.51 -35.70
C LEU A 7 42.61 -23.54 -34.23
N PRO A 8 42.84 -22.56 -33.38
CA PRO A 8 42.19 -22.50 -32.09
C PRO A 8 40.75 -22.02 -32.25
N LEU A 9 39.82 -22.83 -31.74
CA LEU A 9 38.41 -22.51 -31.61
C LEU A 9 38.27 -21.47 -30.48
N ILE A 10 38.03 -20.20 -30.84
CA ILE A 10 37.69 -19.16 -29.88
C ILE A 10 36.24 -19.36 -29.44
N LEU A 11 36.08 -19.96 -28.27
CA LEU A 11 34.78 -20.06 -27.59
C LEU A 11 34.41 -18.68 -27.07
N CYS A 12 33.53 -17.97 -27.80
CA CYS A 12 32.96 -16.69 -27.36
C CYS A 12 31.95 -17.00 -26.26
N LEU A 13 32.38 -16.93 -24.97
CA LEU A 13 31.45 -16.89 -23.83
C LEU A 13 30.70 -15.55 -23.90
N THR A 14 29.49 -15.56 -24.42
CA THR A 14 28.54 -14.49 -24.15
C THR A 14 28.13 -14.59 -22.68
N ALA A 15 28.75 -13.82 -21.84
CA ALA A 15 28.27 -13.60 -20.49
C ALA A 15 26.89 -12.92 -20.60
N THR A 16 25.82 -13.68 -20.41
CA THR A 16 24.53 -13.11 -20.09
C THR A 16 24.66 -12.45 -18.73
N ALA A 17 24.79 -11.12 -18.73
CA ALA A 17 24.69 -10.33 -17.51
C ALA A 17 23.36 -10.68 -16.84
N ALA A 18 23.42 -11.20 -15.62
CA ALA A 18 22.26 -11.29 -14.76
C ALA A 18 21.70 -9.86 -14.60
N PRO A 19 20.37 -9.65 -14.65
CA PRO A 19 19.81 -8.32 -14.39
C PRO A 19 20.26 -7.87 -13.02
N ALA A 20 20.76 -6.64 -12.95
CA ALA A 20 21.13 -6.00 -11.71
C ALA A 20 19.91 -5.92 -10.78
N ALA A 21 20.12 -6.17 -9.50
CA ALA A 21 19.09 -6.29 -8.47
C ALA A 21 18.43 -4.96 -8.05
N ASP A 22 18.31 -3.99 -8.96
CA ASP A 22 17.65 -2.69 -8.77
C ASP A 22 16.69 -2.35 -9.92
N ASP A 23 15.93 -3.33 -10.42
CA ASP A 23 14.84 -3.04 -11.34
C ASP A 23 13.71 -2.35 -10.57
N GLU A 24 13.75 -1.01 -10.58
CA GLU A 24 12.68 -0.13 -10.12
C GLU A 24 11.33 -0.60 -10.68
N VAL A 25 10.47 -1.12 -9.81
CA VAL A 25 9.16 -1.62 -10.22
C VAL A 25 8.34 -0.45 -10.75
N ALA A 26 8.21 -0.38 -12.07
CA ALA A 26 7.38 0.59 -12.75
C ALA A 26 6.03 0.00 -13.15
N GLY A 27 5.06 0.87 -13.40
CA GLY A 27 3.72 0.48 -13.81
C GLY A 27 2.90 1.67 -14.27
N VAL A 28 1.58 1.51 -14.31
CA VAL A 28 0.68 2.56 -14.79
C VAL A 28 -0.05 3.31 -13.67
N GLY A 29 -0.03 2.78 -12.43
CA GLY A 29 -0.64 3.45 -11.28
C GLY A 29 -2.14 3.17 -11.11
N VAL A 30 -2.58 1.94 -11.38
CA VAL A 30 -3.93 1.47 -11.08
C VAL A 30 -3.91 0.45 -9.96
N GLN A 31 -4.88 0.54 -9.06
CA GLN A 31 -5.20 -0.53 -8.12
C GLN A 31 -6.34 -1.37 -8.71
N LEU A 32 -6.28 -2.67 -8.49
CA LEU A 32 -7.22 -3.63 -9.05
C LEU A 32 -8.03 -4.31 -7.94
N ARG A 33 -9.29 -4.62 -8.22
CA ARG A 33 -10.12 -5.50 -7.40
C ARG A 33 -10.75 -6.59 -8.26
N ALA A 34 -11.17 -7.68 -7.64
CA ALA A 34 -11.98 -8.71 -8.29
C ALA A 34 -13.47 -8.42 -8.02
N GLU A 35 -14.27 -8.47 -9.08
CA GLU A 35 -15.72 -8.51 -9.03
C GLU A 35 -16.21 -9.78 -9.74
N GLY A 36 -16.44 -10.84 -8.96
CA GLY A 36 -16.66 -12.17 -9.54
C GLY A 36 -15.44 -12.63 -10.32
N GLN A 37 -15.59 -12.82 -11.63
CA GLN A 37 -14.51 -13.19 -12.54
C GLN A 37 -13.82 -11.97 -13.19
N ASN A 38 -14.35 -10.78 -12.98
CA ASN A 38 -13.84 -9.56 -13.60
C ASN A 38 -12.71 -8.95 -12.77
N ILE A 39 -11.70 -8.41 -13.46
CA ILE A 39 -10.65 -7.59 -12.86
C ILE A 39 -10.99 -6.14 -13.16
N VAL A 40 -11.30 -5.38 -12.12
CA VAL A 40 -11.83 -4.02 -12.21
C VAL A 40 -10.81 -3.03 -11.66
N VAL A 41 -10.70 -1.87 -12.29
CA VAL A 41 -9.94 -0.73 -11.76
C VAL A 41 -10.66 -0.18 -10.54
N ASN A 42 -10.05 -0.37 -9.38
CA ASN A 42 -10.60 0.09 -8.10
C ASN A 42 -10.21 1.53 -7.79
N ARG A 43 -8.99 1.92 -8.19
CA ARG A 43 -8.46 3.26 -7.94
C ARG A 43 -7.40 3.62 -8.96
N ILE A 44 -7.31 4.90 -9.31
CA ILE A 44 -6.21 5.49 -10.07
C ILE A 44 -5.38 6.33 -9.11
N LEU A 45 -4.08 6.07 -9.10
CA LEU A 45 -3.17 6.69 -8.15
C LEU A 45 -2.68 8.03 -8.71
N PRO A 46 -2.66 9.10 -7.90
CA PRO A 46 -2.27 10.43 -8.37
C PRO A 46 -0.82 10.45 -8.86
N ASP A 47 -0.52 11.35 -9.80
CA ASP A 47 0.81 11.57 -10.38
C ASP A 47 1.40 10.35 -11.11
N THR A 48 0.56 9.42 -11.55
CA THR A 48 0.95 8.23 -12.29
C THR A 48 0.55 8.30 -13.75
N PRO A 49 1.11 7.46 -14.64
CA PRO A 49 0.74 7.45 -16.06
C PRO A 49 -0.78 7.40 -16.30
N ALA A 50 -1.51 6.56 -15.55
CA ALA A 50 -2.96 6.46 -15.68
C ALA A 50 -3.69 7.77 -15.27
N ALA A 51 -3.24 8.43 -14.21
CA ALA A 51 -3.83 9.69 -13.74
C ALA A 51 -3.54 10.86 -14.70
N ILE A 52 -2.36 10.88 -15.31
CA ILE A 52 -1.93 11.92 -16.24
C ILE A 52 -2.65 11.77 -17.59
N GLN A 53 -2.69 10.56 -18.12
CA GLN A 53 -3.23 10.26 -19.45
C GLN A 53 -4.76 10.27 -19.48
N LYS A 54 -5.43 9.84 -18.39
CA LYS A 54 -6.90 9.82 -18.21
C LYS A 54 -7.67 8.95 -19.22
N ASP A 55 -7.02 7.95 -19.78
CA ASP A 55 -7.63 7.00 -20.73
C ASP A 55 -8.24 5.77 -20.05
N ILE A 56 -8.10 5.64 -18.74
CA ILE A 56 -8.69 4.58 -17.92
C ILE A 56 -9.34 5.19 -16.68
N HIS A 57 -10.47 4.63 -16.25
CA HIS A 57 -11.28 5.16 -15.15
C HIS A 57 -11.58 4.09 -14.10
N VAL A 58 -11.93 4.52 -12.91
CA VAL A 58 -12.44 3.64 -11.85
C VAL A 58 -13.72 2.95 -12.34
N GLY A 59 -13.80 1.64 -12.15
CA GLY A 59 -14.90 0.81 -12.65
C GLY A 59 -14.62 0.15 -14.00
N ASP A 60 -13.63 0.59 -14.77
CA ASP A 60 -13.25 -0.07 -16.03
C ASP A 60 -12.79 -1.50 -15.77
N ARG A 61 -13.24 -2.45 -16.60
CA ARG A 61 -12.81 -3.85 -16.55
C ARG A 61 -11.58 -4.06 -17.42
N ILE A 62 -10.53 -4.66 -16.88
CA ILE A 62 -9.36 -5.07 -17.65
C ILE A 62 -9.56 -6.52 -18.08
N ILE A 63 -9.59 -6.79 -19.38
CA ILE A 63 -9.80 -8.13 -19.94
C ILE A 63 -8.54 -8.75 -20.54
N ALA A 64 -7.59 -7.94 -20.99
CA ALA A 64 -6.31 -8.44 -21.49
C ALA A 64 -5.18 -7.43 -21.29
N VAL A 65 -3.95 -7.92 -21.24
CA VAL A 65 -2.71 -7.13 -21.12
C VAL A 65 -1.71 -7.59 -22.18
N ALA A 66 -1.09 -6.64 -22.87
CA ALA A 66 -0.03 -6.89 -23.84
C ALA A 66 1.23 -6.08 -23.51
N GLN A 67 2.39 -6.67 -23.79
CA GLN A 67 3.67 -5.99 -23.70
C GLN A 67 4.01 -5.38 -25.05
N ASP A 68 4.32 -4.10 -25.10
CA ASP A 68 4.73 -3.40 -26.32
C ASP A 68 3.93 -3.84 -27.57
N GLN A 69 4.54 -4.56 -28.52
CA GLN A 69 3.90 -5.08 -29.74
C GLN A 69 3.45 -6.56 -29.62
N GLU A 70 3.67 -7.19 -28.46
CA GLU A 70 3.29 -8.58 -28.22
C GLU A 70 1.77 -8.80 -28.28
N PRO A 71 1.30 -10.01 -28.59
CA PRO A 71 -0.12 -10.36 -28.49
C PRO A 71 -0.67 -10.15 -27.07
N ALA A 72 -1.90 -9.71 -26.99
CA ALA A 72 -2.57 -9.52 -25.69
C ALA A 72 -2.91 -10.88 -25.05
N LEU A 73 -2.57 -11.01 -23.78
CA LEU A 73 -2.91 -12.17 -22.95
C LEU A 73 -4.13 -11.84 -22.10
N GLN A 74 -5.12 -12.75 -22.10
CA GLN A 74 -6.30 -12.64 -21.27
C GLN A 74 -5.93 -12.66 -19.79
N VAL A 75 -6.55 -11.81 -19.00
CA VAL A 75 -6.34 -11.78 -17.55
C VAL A 75 -7.31 -12.75 -16.87
N THR A 76 -6.82 -13.46 -15.86
CA THR A 76 -7.60 -14.47 -15.11
C THR A 76 -7.69 -14.18 -13.61
N ASN A 77 -6.74 -13.42 -13.08
CA ASN A 77 -6.73 -13.03 -11.66
C ASN A 77 -5.90 -11.76 -11.43
N ILE A 78 -6.13 -11.11 -10.28
CA ILE A 78 -5.46 -9.85 -9.91
C ILE A 78 -3.94 -9.98 -9.89
N ALA A 79 -3.42 -11.06 -9.30
CA ALA A 79 -1.96 -11.21 -9.13
C ALA A 79 -1.24 -11.34 -10.48
N GLN A 80 -1.81 -12.08 -11.43
CA GLN A 80 -1.30 -12.18 -12.79
C GLN A 80 -1.41 -10.84 -13.50
N THR A 81 -2.58 -10.20 -13.46
CA THR A 81 -2.83 -8.90 -14.10
C THR A 81 -1.85 -7.84 -13.59
N ALA A 82 -1.69 -7.74 -12.26
CA ALA A 82 -0.77 -6.79 -11.66
C ALA A 82 0.69 -7.03 -12.08
N ARG A 83 1.13 -8.30 -12.15
CA ARG A 83 2.48 -8.63 -12.65
C ARG A 83 2.64 -8.27 -14.12
N SER A 84 1.63 -8.50 -14.95
CA SER A 84 1.68 -8.17 -16.38
C SER A 84 1.64 -6.67 -16.66
N ILE A 85 0.98 -5.89 -15.79
CA ILE A 85 0.96 -4.42 -15.91
C ILE A 85 2.31 -3.81 -15.47
N ARG A 86 2.99 -4.41 -14.50
CA ARG A 86 4.32 -3.99 -14.04
C ARG A 86 5.39 -4.39 -15.05
N GLY A 87 6.54 -3.71 -15.00
CA GLY A 87 7.70 -4.00 -15.84
C GLY A 87 8.73 -2.89 -15.77
N PRO A 88 9.78 -2.93 -16.60
CA PRO A 88 10.82 -1.91 -16.62
C PRO A 88 10.25 -0.52 -16.94
N LYS A 89 10.76 0.52 -16.27
CA LYS A 89 10.41 1.92 -16.51
C LYS A 89 10.64 2.31 -17.97
N GLY A 90 9.72 3.09 -18.55
CA GLY A 90 9.82 3.56 -19.92
C GLY A 90 9.34 2.55 -20.98
N THR A 91 9.04 1.30 -20.61
CA THR A 91 8.44 0.32 -21.52
C THR A 91 6.93 0.53 -21.67
N THR A 92 6.36 0.08 -22.78
CA THR A 92 4.94 0.21 -23.07
C THR A 92 4.16 -1.01 -22.62
N VAL A 93 3.01 -0.79 -22.00
CA VAL A 93 2.00 -1.81 -21.75
C VAL A 93 0.67 -1.37 -22.38
N ARG A 94 -0.01 -2.31 -23.01
CA ARG A 94 -1.34 -2.10 -23.59
C ARG A 94 -2.37 -2.88 -22.78
N LEU A 95 -3.43 -2.19 -22.37
CA LEU A 95 -4.54 -2.77 -21.63
C LEU A 95 -5.76 -2.80 -22.54
N THR A 96 -6.38 -3.96 -22.71
CA THR A 96 -7.71 -4.03 -23.29
C THR A 96 -8.71 -3.87 -22.17
N ILE A 97 -9.47 -2.79 -22.22
CA ILE A 97 -10.45 -2.42 -21.19
C ILE A 97 -11.85 -2.36 -21.76
N ILE A 98 -12.84 -2.57 -20.89
CA ILE A 98 -14.24 -2.30 -21.15
C ILE A 98 -14.64 -1.20 -20.17
N PRO A 99 -15.14 -0.05 -20.66
CA PRO A 99 -15.55 1.06 -19.80
C PRO A 99 -16.62 0.65 -18.77
N ALA A 100 -16.62 1.32 -17.64
CA ALA A 100 -17.56 1.05 -16.56
C ALA A 100 -19.02 1.18 -17.06
N GLY A 101 -19.82 0.15 -16.81
CA GLY A 101 -21.23 0.11 -17.23
C GLY A 101 -21.48 -0.34 -18.68
N GLU A 102 -20.43 -0.54 -19.46
CA GLU A 102 -20.52 -0.98 -20.86
C GLU A 102 -20.34 -2.51 -20.98
N ASP A 103 -20.80 -3.05 -22.11
CA ASP A 103 -20.62 -4.46 -22.46
C ASP A 103 -19.34 -4.70 -23.28
N ASP A 104 -19.07 -5.98 -23.58
CA ASP A 104 -17.85 -6.42 -24.22
C ASP A 104 -17.64 -5.87 -25.65
N SER A 105 -18.71 -5.39 -26.33
CA SER A 105 -18.62 -4.78 -27.65
C SER A 105 -17.93 -3.41 -27.64
N HIS A 106 -17.83 -2.79 -26.46
CA HIS A 106 -17.16 -1.51 -26.23
C HIS A 106 -15.70 -1.66 -25.77
N ALA A 107 -15.15 -2.88 -25.92
CA ALA A 107 -13.75 -3.12 -25.58
C ALA A 107 -12.82 -2.25 -26.44
N ARG A 108 -11.87 -1.58 -25.76
CA ARG A 108 -10.86 -0.74 -26.42
C ARG A 108 -9.48 -0.95 -25.83
N VAL A 109 -8.45 -0.67 -26.61
CA VAL A 109 -7.07 -0.76 -26.18
C VAL A 109 -6.59 0.62 -25.76
N VAL A 110 -6.00 0.70 -24.56
CA VAL A 110 -5.30 1.86 -24.05
C VAL A 110 -3.84 1.52 -23.82
N SER A 111 -2.94 2.43 -24.21
CA SER A 111 -1.49 2.20 -24.12
C SER A 111 -0.88 3.15 -23.10
N PHE A 112 -0.05 2.62 -22.22
CA PHE A 112 0.66 3.40 -21.21
C PHE A 112 2.16 3.15 -21.29
N VAL A 113 2.95 4.20 -21.19
CA VAL A 113 4.37 4.09 -20.88
C VAL A 113 4.50 3.93 -19.37
N ARG A 114 5.16 2.86 -18.92
CA ARG A 114 5.35 2.61 -17.49
C ARG A 114 6.17 3.72 -16.85
N GLY A 115 5.60 4.32 -15.84
CA GLY A 115 6.23 5.32 -14.99
C GLY A 115 6.74 4.70 -13.70
N GLU A 116 7.63 5.41 -13.07
CA GLU A 116 8.09 5.09 -11.73
C GLU A 116 6.93 5.20 -10.74
N LEU A 117 6.74 4.15 -9.93
CA LEU A 117 5.69 4.11 -8.91
C LEU A 117 6.23 4.43 -7.50
N LYS A 118 7.40 5.10 -7.44
CA LYS A 118 8.06 5.52 -6.18
C LYS A 118 7.14 6.21 -5.18
N TYR A 119 6.09 6.84 -5.69
CA TYR A 119 5.21 7.67 -4.88
C TYR A 119 3.97 6.92 -4.34
N LEU A 120 3.83 5.62 -4.61
CA LEU A 120 2.64 4.87 -4.18
C LEU A 120 2.76 4.32 -2.77
N TRP A 121 3.98 3.97 -2.44
CA TRP A 121 4.36 3.40 -1.16
C TRP A 121 5.67 4.07 -0.82
N GLY A 122 5.95 4.70 0.17
CA GLY A 122 7.23 5.32 0.52
C GLY A 122 8.46 4.84 -0.29
N ASP A 123 9.62 5.28 0.08
CA ASP A 123 10.91 4.97 -0.58
C ASP A 123 11.50 3.60 -0.16
N GLY A 124 10.71 2.72 0.39
CA GLY A 124 11.13 1.39 0.83
C GLY A 124 11.78 1.32 2.20
N ILE A 125 12.05 2.45 2.80
CA ILE A 125 12.68 2.54 4.10
C ILE A 125 11.67 3.10 5.09
N LEU A 126 11.01 2.22 5.85
CA LEU A 126 10.13 2.64 6.95
C LEU A 126 10.87 3.60 7.88
N LEU A 127 10.14 4.57 8.43
CA LEU A 127 10.71 5.55 9.33
C LEU A 127 11.39 4.87 10.53
N ALA A 128 12.63 5.27 10.82
CA ALA A 128 13.39 4.66 11.89
C ALA A 128 12.81 4.99 13.28
N THR A 129 12.98 4.06 14.22
CA THR A 129 12.70 4.31 15.64
C THR A 129 13.50 5.51 16.15
N GLY A 130 12.91 6.28 17.04
CA GLY A 130 13.50 7.51 17.57
C GLY A 130 13.27 8.76 16.72
N THR A 131 12.86 8.63 15.45
CA THR A 131 12.51 9.78 14.60
C THR A 131 11.18 10.37 15.01
N LYS A 132 10.99 11.66 14.75
CA LYS A 132 9.71 12.33 14.98
C LYS A 132 8.69 11.80 13.97
N ALA A 133 7.53 11.39 14.46
CA ALA A 133 6.41 10.98 13.62
C ALA A 133 5.90 12.19 12.80
N PRO A 134 5.71 12.06 11.49
CA PRO A 134 5.09 13.09 10.67
C PRO A 134 3.68 13.42 11.15
N ASP A 135 3.36 14.71 11.21
CA ASP A 135 2.00 15.15 11.51
C ASP A 135 1.15 15.06 10.23
N ILE A 136 0.14 14.20 10.25
CA ILE A 136 -0.75 13.95 9.12
C ILE A 136 -2.16 14.48 9.37
N GLU A 137 -2.80 14.91 8.30
CA GLU A 137 -4.22 15.25 8.30
C GLU A 137 -5.06 13.98 8.13
N MET A 138 -6.14 13.92 8.88
CA MET A 138 -7.06 12.79 8.96
C MET A 138 -8.50 13.31 8.94
N VAL A 139 -9.44 12.47 8.55
CA VAL A 139 -10.88 12.75 8.63
C VAL A 139 -11.52 11.64 9.44
N GLU A 140 -12.15 11.97 10.55
CA GLU A 140 -12.86 10.98 11.38
C GLU A 140 -14.01 10.35 10.59
N VAL A 141 -14.06 9.01 10.56
CA VAL A 141 -15.05 8.26 9.77
C VAL A 141 -16.47 8.45 10.28
N ALA A 142 -16.63 8.60 11.60
CA ALA A 142 -17.96 8.68 12.24
C ALA A 142 -18.69 10.00 11.97
N ASN A 143 -17.99 11.12 12.07
CA ASN A 143 -18.60 12.46 12.01
C ASN A 143 -18.06 13.33 10.86
N LYS A 144 -17.08 12.82 10.10
CA LYS A 144 -16.41 13.50 8.97
C LYS A 144 -15.65 14.78 9.37
N MET A 145 -15.31 14.93 10.64
CA MET A 145 -14.55 16.08 11.10
C MET A 145 -13.06 15.93 10.78
N PRO A 146 -12.42 17.00 10.29
CA PRO A 146 -10.99 17.01 10.06
C PRO A 146 -10.24 17.06 11.39
N GLU A 147 -9.14 16.32 11.45
CA GLU A 147 -8.25 16.30 12.60
C GLU A 147 -6.79 16.06 12.16
N ARG A 148 -5.89 16.13 13.11
CA ARG A 148 -4.46 15.91 12.90
C ARG A 148 -3.91 14.93 13.92
N LEU A 149 -2.85 14.21 13.53
CA LEU A 149 -2.17 13.31 14.47
C LEU A 149 -1.63 14.06 15.69
N SER A 150 -1.20 15.30 15.52
CA SER A 150 -0.73 16.17 16.61
C SER A 150 -1.76 16.42 17.70
N ASN A 151 -3.06 16.21 17.46
CA ASN A 151 -4.13 16.31 18.47
C ASN A 151 -3.95 15.26 19.59
N TYR A 152 -3.17 14.20 19.33
CA TYR A 152 -2.90 13.10 20.27
C TYR A 152 -1.55 13.23 20.97
N THR A 153 -0.90 14.40 20.89
CA THR A 153 0.36 14.66 21.61
C THR A 153 0.20 14.39 23.11
N GLY A 154 1.17 13.73 23.71
CA GLY A 154 1.13 13.30 25.12
C GLY A 154 0.50 11.92 25.35
N LYS A 155 -0.14 11.35 24.34
CA LYS A 155 -0.61 9.95 24.36
C LYS A 155 0.34 9.04 23.58
N ILE A 156 0.29 7.74 23.87
CA ILE A 156 0.87 6.73 23.01
C ILE A 156 -0.12 6.50 21.87
N VAL A 157 0.35 6.54 20.63
CA VAL A 157 -0.50 6.30 19.47
C VAL A 157 -0.07 5.00 18.80
N VAL A 158 -1.02 4.09 18.60
CA VAL A 158 -0.91 2.94 17.71
C VAL A 158 -1.59 3.34 16.42
N LEU A 159 -0.82 3.61 15.37
CA LEU A 159 -1.30 4.05 14.06
C LEU A 159 -1.20 2.91 13.07
N GLU A 160 -2.33 2.36 12.62
CA GLU A 160 -2.40 1.34 11.59
C GLU A 160 -2.90 1.91 10.27
N PHE A 161 -2.14 1.73 9.20
CA PHE A 161 -2.59 1.97 7.83
C PHE A 161 -3.23 0.70 7.28
N TRP A 162 -4.49 0.81 6.84
CA TRP A 162 -5.29 -0.33 6.38
C TRP A 162 -6.29 0.07 5.28
N ALA A 163 -7.02 -0.89 4.72
CA ALA A 163 -8.16 -0.66 3.83
C ALA A 163 -9.17 -1.80 3.91
N THR A 164 -10.41 -1.52 3.53
CA THR A 164 -11.50 -2.53 3.54
C THR A 164 -11.24 -3.70 2.59
N TRP A 165 -10.57 -3.45 1.47
CA TRP A 165 -10.18 -4.43 0.45
C TRP A 165 -8.88 -5.19 0.79
N CYS A 166 -8.19 -4.84 1.86
CA CYS A 166 -6.94 -5.46 2.28
C CYS A 166 -7.21 -6.73 3.08
N GLY A 167 -7.05 -7.89 2.45
CA GLY A 167 -7.23 -9.20 3.11
C GLY A 167 -6.35 -9.38 4.36
N PRO A 168 -5.02 -9.16 4.29
CA PRO A 168 -4.12 -9.27 5.45
C PRO A 168 -4.41 -8.29 6.58
N CYS A 169 -5.08 -7.14 6.30
CA CYS A 169 -5.46 -6.18 7.32
C CYS A 169 -6.59 -6.70 8.23
N GLN A 170 -7.47 -7.59 7.73
CA GLN A 170 -8.64 -8.02 8.47
C GLN A 170 -8.31 -8.67 9.83
N PRO A 171 -7.42 -9.69 9.92
CA PRO A 171 -7.05 -10.27 11.20
C PRO A 171 -6.34 -9.26 12.12
N ARG A 172 -5.54 -8.35 11.57
CA ARG A 172 -4.85 -7.32 12.34
C ARG A 172 -5.83 -6.33 12.96
N MET A 173 -6.77 -5.81 12.17
CA MET A 173 -7.84 -4.95 12.65
C MET A 173 -8.67 -5.63 13.74
N ALA A 174 -9.03 -6.91 13.59
CA ALA A 174 -9.74 -7.66 14.61
C ALA A 174 -8.95 -7.77 15.92
N GLU A 175 -7.63 -7.94 15.84
CA GLU A 175 -6.74 -7.94 17.02
C GLU A 175 -6.77 -6.59 17.75
N LEU A 176 -6.64 -5.48 17.01
CA LEU A 176 -6.65 -4.12 17.58
C LEU A 176 -7.97 -3.79 18.30
N GLN A 177 -9.11 -4.28 17.80
CA GLN A 177 -10.41 -4.12 18.47
C GLN A 177 -10.39 -4.74 19.88
N GLY A 178 -9.72 -5.87 20.04
CA GLY A 178 -9.64 -6.58 21.33
C GLY A 178 -8.73 -5.91 22.37
N TYR A 179 -7.89 -4.97 21.99
CA TYR A 179 -6.93 -4.37 22.93
C TYR A 179 -7.59 -3.47 23.99
N ALA A 180 -8.68 -2.79 23.67
CA ALA A 180 -9.41 -1.96 24.61
C ALA A 180 -9.89 -2.76 25.84
N ASP A 181 -10.34 -3.98 25.64
CA ASP A 181 -10.80 -4.87 26.70
C ASP A 181 -9.64 -5.59 27.40
N LYS A 182 -8.65 -6.04 26.61
CA LYS A 182 -7.51 -6.80 27.12
C LYS A 182 -6.55 -5.95 27.97
N TYR A 183 -6.45 -4.64 27.69
CA TYR A 183 -5.54 -3.70 28.34
C TYR A 183 -6.29 -2.48 28.89
N PRO A 184 -7.03 -2.60 30.02
CA PRO A 184 -7.83 -1.52 30.58
C PRO A 184 -7.02 -0.25 30.93
N ASN A 185 -5.73 -0.41 31.26
CA ASN A 185 -4.79 0.66 31.54
C ASN A 185 -4.44 1.53 30.31
N TRP A 186 -4.80 1.08 29.11
CA TRP A 186 -4.59 1.83 27.88
C TRP A 186 -5.62 2.97 27.70
N LYS A 187 -6.85 2.82 28.20
CA LYS A 187 -8.01 3.71 27.93
C LYS A 187 -7.71 5.21 28.01
N SER A 188 -6.89 5.64 28.97
CA SER A 188 -6.57 7.06 29.16
C SER A 188 -5.23 7.49 28.55
N ASN A 189 -4.36 6.55 28.20
CA ASN A 189 -2.97 6.81 27.82
C ASN A 189 -2.64 6.44 26.37
N VAL A 190 -3.42 5.57 25.76
CA VAL A 190 -3.19 5.05 24.41
C VAL A 190 -4.37 5.37 23.52
N VAL A 191 -4.10 5.72 22.29
CA VAL A 191 -5.10 5.86 21.23
C VAL A 191 -4.70 4.91 20.10
N THR A 192 -5.60 4.00 19.76
CA THR A 192 -5.43 3.15 18.57
C THR A 192 -6.16 3.79 17.40
N ILE A 193 -5.42 4.29 16.43
CA ILE A 193 -5.92 4.95 15.24
C ILE A 193 -5.85 3.96 14.07
N ALA A 194 -7.01 3.64 13.50
CA ALA A 194 -7.13 2.85 12.29
C ALA A 194 -7.30 3.80 11.09
N ALA A 195 -6.19 4.07 10.40
CA ALA A 195 -6.10 4.99 9.29
C ALA A 195 -6.42 4.28 7.97
N SER A 196 -7.68 4.39 7.54
CA SER A 196 -8.14 3.83 6.26
C SER A 196 -7.59 4.65 5.08
N ILE A 197 -7.18 3.92 4.03
CA ILE A 197 -6.82 4.49 2.73
C ILE A 197 -7.89 4.21 1.67
N ASP A 198 -9.11 3.88 2.09
CA ASP A 198 -10.24 3.73 1.17
C ASP A 198 -10.56 5.06 0.47
N GLU A 199 -11.41 5.01 -0.54
CA GLU A 199 -11.74 6.19 -1.35
C GLU A 199 -12.63 7.19 -0.60
N SER A 200 -13.38 6.73 0.41
CA SER A 200 -14.27 7.58 1.20
C SER A 200 -14.54 7.05 2.60
N THR A 201 -14.99 7.95 3.48
CA THR A 201 -15.44 7.62 4.83
C THR A 201 -16.63 6.66 4.83
N GLU A 202 -17.50 6.72 3.81
CA GLU A 202 -18.69 5.86 3.68
C GLU A 202 -18.30 4.40 3.46
N ILE A 203 -17.27 4.14 2.64
CA ILE A 203 -16.77 2.79 2.37
C ILE A 203 -16.21 2.20 3.66
N ALA A 204 -15.35 2.94 4.36
CA ALA A 204 -14.77 2.54 5.63
C ALA A 204 -15.87 2.31 6.68
N ALA A 205 -16.81 3.27 6.86
CA ALA A 205 -17.91 3.19 7.82
C ALA A 205 -18.79 1.96 7.61
N LYS A 206 -19.17 1.67 6.36
CA LYS A 206 -19.97 0.49 6.03
C LYS A 206 -19.27 -0.81 6.43
N HIS A 207 -17.98 -0.92 6.16
CA HIS A 207 -17.18 -2.10 6.51
C HIS A 207 -17.04 -2.24 8.03
N LEU A 208 -16.64 -1.17 8.72
CA LEU A 208 -16.50 -1.14 10.18
C LEU A 208 -17.78 -1.56 10.89
N LYS A 209 -18.93 -1.01 10.44
CA LYS A 209 -20.25 -1.40 10.96
C LYS A 209 -20.57 -2.87 10.72
N ALA A 210 -20.28 -3.39 9.52
CA ALA A 210 -20.53 -4.80 9.20
C ALA A 210 -19.68 -5.78 10.03
N LYS A 211 -18.49 -5.34 10.50
CA LYS A 211 -17.57 -6.09 11.34
C LYS A 211 -17.79 -5.87 12.85
N GLY A 212 -18.57 -4.87 13.25
CA GLY A 212 -18.71 -4.46 14.64
C GLY A 212 -17.41 -3.86 15.21
N TRP A 213 -16.63 -3.17 14.39
CA TRP A 213 -15.33 -2.58 14.78
C TRP A 213 -15.48 -1.12 15.17
N ASP A 214 -15.62 -0.87 16.48
CA ASP A 214 -15.85 0.44 17.08
C ASP A 214 -14.87 0.77 18.22
N GLN A 215 -13.93 -0.13 18.53
CA GLN A 215 -12.98 0.06 19.65
C GLN A 215 -11.71 0.82 19.25
N THR A 216 -11.54 1.12 17.96
CA THR A 216 -10.45 1.94 17.43
C THR A 216 -10.98 3.31 17.01
N HIS A 217 -10.12 4.33 17.05
CA HIS A 217 -10.41 5.62 16.45
C HIS A 217 -10.22 5.51 14.93
N ASN A 218 -11.33 5.48 14.21
CA ASN A 218 -11.34 5.20 12.77
C ASN A 218 -11.29 6.49 11.96
N VAL A 219 -10.25 6.63 11.14
CA VAL A 219 -10.01 7.81 10.31
C VAL A 219 -9.76 7.44 8.86
N LEU A 220 -10.05 8.35 7.95
CA LEU A 220 -9.63 8.30 6.55
C LEU A 220 -8.39 9.18 6.39
N VAL A 221 -7.41 8.69 5.64
CA VAL A 221 -6.20 9.43 5.28
C VAL A 221 -5.98 9.45 3.78
N GLU A 222 -5.36 10.53 3.30
CA GLU A 222 -4.94 10.61 1.90
C GLU A 222 -3.60 9.89 1.67
N ILE A 223 -3.30 9.61 0.40
CA ILE A 223 -2.06 8.95 -0.02
C ILE A 223 -0.80 9.67 0.47
N ARG A 224 -0.87 11.00 0.67
CA ARG A 224 0.24 11.79 1.24
C ARG A 224 0.65 11.35 2.63
N ALA A 225 -0.29 10.79 3.43
CA ALA A 225 0.03 10.25 4.75
C ALA A 225 0.90 8.99 4.65
N LEU A 226 0.62 8.10 3.67
CA LEU A 226 1.44 6.93 3.42
C LEU A 226 2.86 7.33 3.00
N ARG A 227 2.96 8.34 2.13
CA ARG A 227 4.27 8.89 1.72
C ARG A 227 5.06 9.43 2.90
N ALA A 228 4.41 10.23 3.76
CA ALA A 228 5.05 10.81 4.94
C ALA A 228 5.57 9.75 5.91
N TYR A 229 4.89 8.60 5.99
CA TYR A 229 5.27 7.46 6.82
C TYR A 229 6.07 6.38 6.07
N HIS A 230 6.44 6.62 4.82
CA HIS A 230 7.17 5.67 3.98
C HIS A 230 6.51 4.27 3.95
N VAL A 231 5.17 4.24 3.94
CA VAL A 231 4.40 2.98 3.92
C VAL A 231 4.43 2.38 2.54
N GLU A 232 5.03 1.20 2.40
CA GLU A 232 5.14 0.45 1.13
C GLU A 232 3.97 -0.51 0.89
N GLY A 233 3.32 -0.94 1.95
CA GLY A 233 2.21 -1.88 1.90
C GLY A 233 1.36 -1.80 3.14
N ILE A 234 0.17 -2.38 3.09
CA ILE A 234 -0.74 -2.48 4.21
C ILE A 234 -1.03 -3.97 4.53
N PRO A 235 -1.18 -4.33 5.81
CA PRO A 235 -1.15 -3.46 6.99
C PRO A 235 0.26 -2.96 7.33
N THR A 236 0.38 -1.72 7.78
CA THR A 236 1.59 -1.18 8.41
C THR A 236 1.22 -0.46 9.69
N VAL A 237 1.91 -0.80 10.78
CA VAL A 237 1.64 -0.26 12.11
C VAL A 237 2.84 0.51 12.63
N TYR A 238 2.61 1.73 13.07
CA TYR A 238 3.55 2.55 13.83
C TYR A 238 3.10 2.67 15.28
N VAL A 239 4.01 2.46 16.22
CA VAL A 239 3.81 2.82 17.64
C VAL A 239 4.56 4.12 17.88
N ILE A 240 3.83 5.15 18.30
CA ILE A 240 4.35 6.50 18.51
C ILE A 240 4.24 6.82 20.01
N GLY A 241 5.34 7.18 20.62
CA GLY A 241 5.41 7.54 22.04
C GLY A 241 4.82 8.91 22.32
N ARG A 242 4.67 9.23 23.59
CA ARG A 242 4.07 10.49 24.07
C ARG A 242 4.79 11.76 23.58
N GLN A 243 6.07 11.64 23.28
CA GLN A 243 6.89 12.75 22.75
C GLN A 243 6.76 12.90 21.22
N GLY A 244 5.86 12.13 20.58
CA GLY A 244 5.69 12.10 19.13
C GLY A 244 6.84 11.44 18.39
N LYS A 245 7.62 10.58 19.04
CA LYS A 245 8.70 9.79 18.40
C LYS A 245 8.21 8.37 18.10
N ILE A 246 8.65 7.83 17.00
CA ILE A 246 8.39 6.44 16.62
C ILE A 246 9.14 5.50 17.57
N LEU A 247 8.41 4.64 18.26
CA LEU A 247 8.97 3.63 19.17
C LEU A 247 9.21 2.30 18.45
N ALA A 248 8.31 1.93 17.54
CA ALA A 248 8.42 0.70 16.77
C ALA A 248 7.61 0.79 15.47
N VAL A 249 8.00 -0.04 14.50
CA VAL A 249 7.26 -0.24 13.25
C VAL A 249 7.04 -1.73 13.06
N ASN A 250 5.80 -2.12 12.78
CA ASN A 250 5.36 -3.51 12.63
C ASN A 250 5.90 -4.44 13.75
N PRO A 251 5.76 -4.07 15.04
CA PRO A 251 6.30 -4.87 16.12
C PRO A 251 5.64 -6.25 16.17
N ARG A 252 6.44 -7.29 16.49
CA ARG A 252 5.92 -8.65 16.71
C ARG A 252 5.04 -8.73 17.96
N ASP A 253 5.41 -7.99 19.00
CA ASP A 253 4.65 -7.85 20.24
C ASP A 253 4.33 -6.38 20.47
N LEU A 254 3.24 -5.92 19.88
CA LEU A 254 2.78 -4.54 20.00
C LEU A 254 2.43 -4.18 21.45
N PRO A 255 1.70 -5.03 22.21
CA PRO A 255 1.42 -4.75 23.60
C PRO A 255 2.65 -4.54 24.46
N GLN A 256 3.71 -5.30 24.25
CA GLN A 256 4.96 -5.13 25.00
C GLN A 256 5.57 -3.75 24.76
N VAL A 257 5.61 -3.27 23.52
CA VAL A 257 6.15 -1.94 23.19
C VAL A 257 5.35 -0.84 23.88
N VAL A 258 4.02 -0.93 23.83
CA VAL A 258 3.13 0.06 24.48
C VAL A 258 3.28 0.03 25.99
N ASN A 259 3.32 -1.15 26.62
CA ASN A 259 3.43 -1.28 28.07
C ASN A 259 4.78 -0.79 28.59
N ASN A 260 5.88 -1.02 27.89
CA ASN A 260 7.20 -0.47 28.24
C ASN A 260 7.15 1.06 28.32
N GLU A 261 6.58 1.71 27.32
CA GLU A 261 6.41 3.19 27.31
C GLU A 261 5.46 3.70 28.43
N LEU A 262 4.48 2.88 28.82
CA LEU A 262 3.61 3.18 29.95
C LEU A 262 4.35 3.12 31.31
N GLU A 263 5.30 2.18 31.45
CA GLU A 263 6.08 1.97 32.67
C GLU A 263 7.19 3.03 32.85
N GLU A 264 7.85 3.45 31.77
CA GLU A 264 8.87 4.50 31.81
C GLU A 264 8.35 5.80 32.45
N LYS A 265 7.09 6.17 32.20
CA LYS A 265 6.46 7.33 32.85
C LYS A 265 6.34 7.15 34.36
N ARG A 266 5.95 5.95 34.83
CA ARG A 266 5.76 5.71 36.27
C ARG A 266 7.06 5.92 37.07
N THR A 267 8.20 5.61 36.46
CA THR A 267 9.52 5.79 37.09
C THR A 267 10.02 7.21 37.02
N THR A 268 9.59 8.02 36.04
CA THR A 268 9.97 9.45 35.90
C THR A 268 9.14 10.36 36.81
N ASP A 269 7.85 10.08 36.96
CA ASP A 269 6.94 10.85 37.84
C ASP A 269 7.13 10.51 39.34
N ALA A 270 7.84 9.42 39.65
CA ALA A 270 8.15 8.97 41.03
C ALA A 270 9.50 9.52 41.59
N ARG A 271 10.26 10.26 40.79
CA ARG A 271 11.52 10.94 41.20
C ARG A 271 11.34 12.43 41.31
#